data_c9a724fc54dd92f0b4786f207bd7f424
#
_entry.id   c9a724fc54dd92f0b4786f207bd7f424
#
_cell.length_a   1.000
_cell.length_b   1.000
_cell.length_c   1.000
_cell.angle_alpha   90.00
_cell.angle_beta   90.00
_cell.angle_gamma   90.00
#
_symmetry.space_group_name_H-M   'P 1'
#
loop_
_entity.id
_entity.type
_entity.pdbx_description
1 polymer ?
#
loop_
_entity_poly.entity_id
_entity_poly.type
_entity_poly.pdbx_seq_one_letter_code
_entity_poly.pdbx_strand_id
1 'polypeptide(L)'
;MADRYAAHPLRGEYKEPGSKLVAVEILLPYPPDGAGNGYPVNGSLNNGINGTKGTGPGMPGSPAGCARLVGYGSPAGPDPSSEGMDVSIDGDFFIDGTDEPEKVLASLSHTVKDCLIRLLPDPDSAALRQDAVERLWSALDEWAAQGVCMIGIGADGLLGALLAALARRVPAHINGGGSGSSGPRGLHQLSPSGDSSSAWSSTAGNADSDAAGTVSPASTDILTDTDLPAGTAITEPHLPAQLPVAADPRWQKLDLSVIRDPKPLTPSMQMAIDESFALAVADGTQGPVFRFWQWASDAVVIGAHQSFSHEVRKEAAAENGFTVVRRVTGGGAMFIQPGNTITYSLYVPLGFVEGMGIEASYEYCDRWVIEALRGLGIDARYRPVNDIESPGGKIGGAAQRRFRSQKGGPGCLLHHVTMAYDINAQLMSEILNISPQKSADKAVKSALKRVDPLRSQTDLTRQQIIDYFEHFLFKSLPLADYADIQLNILNTARQLDMDKYSNPRWLRCIP
;
A
#
# COMPACT_ATOMS: atom_id res chain seq x y z
N MET A 1 16.85 8.14 24.23
CA MET A 1 17.14 6.87 23.55
C MET A 1 17.49 7.03 22.06
N ALA A 2 17.38 8.23 21.50
CA ALA A 2 17.76 8.51 20.10
C ALA A 2 19.28 8.45 19.85
N ASP A 3 20.12 8.51 20.89
CA ASP A 3 21.58 8.61 20.73
C ASP A 3 22.35 7.28 20.71
N ARG A 4 21.64 6.14 20.69
CA ARG A 4 22.31 4.82 20.66
C ARG A 4 22.59 4.26 19.26
N TYR A 5 22.06 4.91 18.23
CA TYR A 5 22.17 4.43 16.84
C TYR A 5 22.77 5.55 15.98
N ALA A 6 24.07 5.57 15.87
CA ALA A 6 24.80 6.55 15.04
C ALA A 6 25.24 5.98 13.68
N ALA A 7 24.89 4.73 13.34
CA ALA A 7 25.16 4.14 12.06
C ALA A 7 24.02 4.37 11.07
N HIS A 8 24.33 4.52 9.79
CA HIS A 8 23.32 4.54 8.75
C HIS A 8 22.56 3.20 8.78
N PRO A 9 21.21 3.21 8.81
CA PRO A 9 20.45 1.99 8.79
C PRO A 9 20.72 1.19 7.51
N LEU A 10 20.74 -0.13 7.63
CA LEU A 10 20.81 -1.03 6.47
C LEU A 10 19.38 -1.17 5.95
N ARG A 11 19.11 -0.65 4.75
CA ARG A 11 17.79 -0.76 4.13
C ARG A 11 17.86 -1.65 2.90
N GLY A 12 17.01 -2.65 2.83
CA GLY A 12 16.75 -3.46 1.67
C GLY A 12 15.34 -3.23 1.15
N GLU A 13 15.19 -3.21 -0.15
CA GLU A 13 13.88 -3.06 -0.81
C GLU A 13 13.70 -4.23 -1.78
N TYR A 14 12.50 -4.75 -1.85
CA TYR A 14 12.14 -5.81 -2.77
C TYR A 14 10.71 -5.63 -3.29
N LYS A 15 10.50 -5.99 -4.54
CA LYS A 15 9.20 -5.97 -5.18
C LYS A 15 9.07 -7.19 -6.07
N GLU A 16 8.17 -8.07 -5.72
CA GLU A 16 7.78 -9.18 -6.58
C GLU A 16 7.06 -8.68 -7.84
N PRO A 17 7.21 -9.35 -8.99
CA PRO A 17 6.46 -9.02 -10.20
C PRO A 17 4.96 -8.98 -9.92
N GLY A 18 4.30 -7.84 -10.25
CA GLY A 18 2.87 -7.64 -9.98
C GLY A 18 2.51 -7.26 -8.54
N SER A 19 3.44 -7.31 -7.59
CA SER A 19 3.21 -6.98 -6.19
C SER A 19 3.52 -5.51 -5.85
N LYS A 20 3.43 -5.14 -4.58
CA LYS A 20 3.80 -3.81 -4.06
C LYS A 20 5.25 -3.83 -3.55
N LEU A 21 5.82 -2.65 -3.33
CA LEU A 21 7.15 -2.53 -2.74
C LEU A 21 7.09 -2.83 -1.25
N VAL A 22 8.00 -3.68 -0.78
CA VAL A 22 8.28 -3.94 0.63
C VAL A 22 9.72 -3.54 0.92
N ALA A 23 9.95 -2.89 2.04
CA ALA A 23 11.27 -2.55 2.52
C ALA A 23 11.47 -3.03 3.95
N VAL A 24 12.69 -3.47 4.24
CA VAL A 24 13.15 -3.84 5.58
C VAL A 24 14.32 -2.93 5.93
N GLU A 25 14.22 -2.26 7.07
CA GLU A 25 15.27 -1.42 7.62
C GLU A 25 15.80 -2.04 8.91
N ILE A 26 17.13 -2.17 9.02
CA ILE A 26 17.83 -2.78 10.15
C ILE A 26 18.66 -1.70 10.82
N LEU A 27 18.36 -1.40 12.08
CA LEU A 27 19.17 -0.56 12.94
C LEU A 27 20.11 -1.44 13.77
N LEU A 28 21.40 -1.29 13.54
CA LEU A 28 22.42 -2.01 14.31
C LEU A 28 22.86 -1.17 15.53
N PRO A 29 23.15 -1.80 16.68
CA PRO A 29 23.71 -1.10 17.83
C PRO A 29 25.08 -0.52 17.51
N TYR A 30 25.41 0.62 18.11
CA TYR A 30 26.76 1.19 18.01
C TYR A 30 27.77 0.24 18.67
N PRO A 31 28.91 -0.08 18.04
CA PRO A 31 29.95 -0.85 18.72
C PRO A 31 30.42 -0.09 19.97
N PRO A 32 30.63 -0.78 21.11
CA PRO A 32 31.18 -0.14 22.29
C PRO A 32 32.54 0.48 21.96
N ASP A 33 32.78 1.67 22.52
CA ASP A 33 33.92 2.54 22.23
C ASP A 33 35.25 1.78 22.03
N GLY A 34 35.89 1.96 20.88
CA GLY A 34 37.28 1.64 20.62
C GLY A 34 37.59 0.48 19.68
N ALA A 35 36.62 -0.28 19.19
CA ALA A 35 36.89 -1.33 18.17
C ALA A 35 36.67 -0.76 16.77
N GLY A 36 37.74 -0.42 16.11
CA GLY A 36 37.72 -0.04 14.69
C GLY A 36 37.19 -1.17 13.83
N ASN A 37 36.31 -0.81 12.90
CA ASN A 37 35.87 -1.53 11.72
C ASN A 37 36.07 -3.07 11.71
N GLY A 38 35.16 -3.79 12.33
CA GLY A 38 35.15 -5.25 12.20
C GLY A 38 34.25 -5.90 13.24
N TYR A 39 32.98 -6.17 12.92
CA TYR A 39 32.24 -7.19 13.65
C TYR A 39 32.92 -8.54 13.40
N PRO A 40 33.29 -9.32 14.44
CA PRO A 40 33.94 -10.60 14.26
C PRO A 40 32.95 -11.58 13.65
N VAL A 41 33.27 -12.03 12.47
CA VAL A 41 32.79 -13.30 11.92
C VAL A 41 33.69 -14.38 12.52
N ASN A 42 33.11 -15.18 13.39
CA ASN A 42 33.71 -16.32 14.11
C ASN A 42 34.34 -16.02 15.49
N GLY A 43 33.81 -16.73 16.45
CA GLY A 43 34.61 -17.24 17.51
C GLY A 43 34.19 -16.96 18.93
N SER A 44 33.68 -17.97 19.55
CA SER A 44 33.91 -18.34 20.97
C SER A 44 33.39 -17.37 22.05
N LEU A 45 32.31 -17.79 22.64
CA LEU A 45 31.80 -17.35 23.93
C LEU A 45 32.85 -17.53 25.04
N ASN A 46 33.15 -16.46 25.74
CA ASN A 46 33.74 -16.60 27.09
C ASN A 46 32.99 -15.69 28.08
N ASN A 47 32.59 -16.32 29.19
CA ASN A 47 31.82 -15.80 30.31
C ASN A 47 32.58 -14.70 31.08
N GLY A 48 31.83 -13.68 31.52
CA GLY A 48 32.34 -12.73 32.52
C GLY A 48 31.20 -11.94 33.19
N ILE A 49 30.93 -12.29 34.40
CA ILE A 49 29.92 -11.76 35.36
C ILE A 49 30.38 -10.39 35.88
N ASN A 50 29.49 -9.38 35.95
CA ASN A 50 29.17 -8.67 37.18
C ASN A 50 28.26 -7.46 36.97
N GLY A 51 27.26 -7.39 37.84
CA GLY A 51 26.16 -6.45 37.88
C GLY A 51 26.43 -5.11 38.56
N THR A 52 25.46 -4.23 38.45
CA THR A 52 24.95 -3.41 39.56
C THR A 52 23.63 -2.75 39.21
N LYS A 53 22.76 -2.65 40.21
CA LYS A 53 21.40 -2.10 40.23
C LYS A 53 21.41 -0.57 40.19
N GLY A 54 20.42 0.05 39.54
CA GLY A 54 20.07 1.46 39.72
C GLY A 54 18.57 1.68 39.51
N THR A 55 17.87 1.97 40.55
CA THR A 55 16.44 2.32 40.64
C THR A 55 16.22 3.82 40.46
N GLY A 56 15.13 4.22 39.75
CA GLY A 56 14.65 5.60 39.72
C GLY A 56 13.33 5.76 38.94
N PRO A 57 12.44 6.70 39.29
CA PRO A 57 11.01 6.55 39.32
C PRO A 57 10.25 6.98 38.05
N GLY A 58 9.01 6.52 37.95
CA GLY A 58 8.11 6.68 36.82
C GLY A 58 7.56 8.10 36.62
N MET A 59 7.08 8.33 35.41
CA MET A 59 6.21 9.44 35.03
C MET A 59 5.02 8.95 34.19
N PRO A 60 3.86 9.61 34.24
CA PRO A 60 2.57 9.08 33.79
C PRO A 60 2.22 9.45 32.35
N GLY A 61 1.42 8.56 31.72
CA GLY A 61 0.40 8.90 30.75
C GLY A 61 0.86 9.38 29.37
N SER A 62 0.98 8.46 28.39
CA SER A 62 0.97 8.80 26.96
C SER A 62 -0.36 8.41 26.33
N PRO A 63 -0.97 9.26 25.48
CA PRO A 63 -2.17 8.89 24.73
C PRO A 63 -1.81 7.90 23.61
N ALA A 64 -2.69 6.93 23.42
CA ALA A 64 -2.61 5.91 22.38
C ALA A 64 -2.60 6.54 20.98
N GLY A 65 -1.63 6.16 20.14
CA GLY A 65 -1.68 6.57 18.75
C GLY A 65 -0.44 6.42 17.89
N CYS A 66 0.73 6.18 18.43
CA CYS A 66 1.91 5.72 17.69
C CYS A 66 2.77 4.92 18.66
N ALA A 67 2.57 3.61 18.69
CA ALA A 67 3.42 2.73 19.45
C ALA A 67 4.80 2.72 18.78
N ARG A 68 5.78 3.31 19.44
CA ARG A 68 7.19 3.00 19.21
C ARG A 68 7.29 1.49 19.38
N LEU A 69 7.76 0.78 18.35
CA LEU A 69 8.04 -0.65 18.43
C LEU A 69 9.10 -0.92 19.53
N VAL A 70 8.65 -1.01 20.76
CA VAL A 70 9.44 -1.52 21.87
C VAL A 70 9.10 -2.99 21.96
N GLY A 71 10.11 -3.85 21.75
CA GLY A 71 9.94 -5.30 21.74
C GLY A 71 9.15 -5.81 22.94
N TYR A 72 8.09 -6.53 22.67
CA TYR A 72 7.42 -7.39 23.65
C TYR A 72 8.26 -8.66 23.81
N GLY A 73 8.83 -8.84 24.99
CA GLY A 73 9.62 -10.02 25.31
C GLY A 73 8.77 -11.28 25.36
N SER A 74 9.20 -12.31 24.63
CA SER A 74 8.81 -13.70 24.84
C SER A 74 9.39 -14.25 26.16
N PRO A 75 8.78 -15.28 26.76
CA PRO A 75 9.21 -15.82 28.07
C PRO A 75 10.51 -16.65 28.07
N ALA A 76 11.24 -16.71 26.95
CA ALA A 76 12.63 -17.16 26.91
C ALA A 76 13.53 -15.92 26.98
N GLY A 77 14.46 -15.86 27.91
CA GLY A 77 15.33 -14.71 28.16
C GLY A 77 16.02 -14.22 26.88
N PRO A 78 16.29 -12.89 26.76
CA PRO A 78 16.83 -12.31 25.56
C PRO A 78 18.19 -12.95 25.22
N ASP A 79 18.34 -13.36 23.95
CA ASP A 79 19.64 -13.75 23.36
C ASP A 79 20.55 -12.50 23.38
N PRO A 80 21.71 -12.54 24.07
CA PRO A 80 22.58 -11.38 24.18
C PRO A 80 23.12 -10.88 22.83
N SER A 81 23.01 -11.66 21.76
CA SER A 81 23.38 -11.24 20.39
C SER A 81 22.36 -10.32 19.72
N SER A 82 21.15 -10.19 20.29
CA SER A 82 20.04 -9.38 19.77
C SER A 82 19.83 -8.07 20.52
N GLU A 83 20.54 -7.82 21.63
CA GLU A 83 20.42 -6.58 22.39
C GLU A 83 20.89 -5.38 21.55
N GLY A 84 19.94 -4.47 21.29
CA GLY A 84 20.20 -3.23 20.58
C GLY A 84 19.95 -3.25 19.08
N MET A 85 19.61 -4.39 18.47
CA MET A 85 19.17 -4.47 17.08
C MET A 85 17.67 -4.16 16.97
N ASP A 86 17.29 -3.34 16.00
CA ASP A 86 15.88 -3.06 15.70
C ASP A 86 15.60 -3.29 14.21
N VAL A 87 14.37 -3.72 13.88
CA VAL A 87 13.94 -4.00 12.52
C VAL A 87 12.58 -3.37 12.31
N SER A 88 12.42 -2.63 11.22
CA SER A 88 11.14 -2.09 10.79
C SER A 88 10.81 -2.49 9.36
N ILE A 89 9.51 -2.56 9.07
CA ILE A 89 8.96 -2.87 7.75
C ILE A 89 8.17 -1.68 7.28
N ASP A 90 8.40 -1.23 6.06
CA ASP A 90 7.64 -0.17 5.40
C ASP A 90 7.41 -0.48 3.91
N GLY A 91 6.56 0.29 3.24
CA GLY A 91 6.32 0.11 1.81
C GLY A 91 4.93 0.55 1.34
N ASP A 92 4.62 0.17 0.10
CA ASP A 92 3.39 0.55 -0.61
C ASP A 92 2.23 -0.43 -0.39
N PHE A 93 2.33 -1.34 0.54
CA PHE A 93 1.36 -2.39 0.78
C PHE A 93 0.10 -1.91 1.55
N PHE A 94 -0.89 -2.79 1.62
CA PHE A 94 -2.15 -2.57 2.33
C PHE A 94 -2.33 -3.62 3.42
N ILE A 95 -2.84 -3.20 4.59
CA ILE A 95 -3.27 -4.08 5.67
C ILE A 95 -4.72 -3.74 5.97
N ASP A 96 -5.59 -4.75 5.95
CA ASP A 96 -7.02 -4.63 6.15
C ASP A 96 -7.53 -5.73 7.09
N GLY A 97 -8.78 -5.58 7.59
CA GLY A 97 -9.35 -6.55 8.53
C GLY A 97 -8.95 -6.33 9.99
N THR A 98 -8.23 -5.25 10.29
CA THR A 98 -7.85 -4.86 11.65
C THR A 98 -7.90 -3.35 11.86
N ASP A 99 -8.25 -2.92 13.06
CA ASP A 99 -8.17 -1.51 13.48
C ASP A 99 -6.76 -1.14 13.98
N GLU A 100 -5.89 -2.13 14.16
CA GLU A 100 -4.55 -1.98 14.73
C GLU A 100 -3.46 -2.52 13.77
N PRO A 101 -3.32 -1.97 12.54
CA PRO A 101 -2.33 -2.44 11.57
C PRO A 101 -0.89 -2.32 12.09
N GLU A 102 -0.64 -1.41 13.02
CA GLU A 102 0.65 -1.27 13.69
C GLU A 102 1.03 -2.49 14.53
N LYS A 103 0.06 -3.21 15.11
CA LYS A 103 0.33 -4.48 15.82
C LYS A 103 0.73 -5.58 14.86
N VAL A 104 0.12 -5.62 13.68
CA VAL A 104 0.48 -6.56 12.62
C VAL A 104 1.93 -6.32 12.18
N LEU A 105 2.27 -5.06 11.89
CA LEU A 105 3.64 -4.69 11.48
C LEU A 105 4.66 -4.96 12.59
N ALA A 106 4.30 -4.70 13.86
CA ALA A 106 5.16 -5.02 14.99
C ALA A 106 5.47 -6.51 15.08
N SER A 107 4.45 -7.36 14.94
CA SER A 107 4.59 -8.81 14.93
C SER A 107 5.46 -9.30 13.77
N LEU A 108 5.21 -8.81 12.55
CA LEU A 108 6.00 -9.14 11.37
C LEU A 108 7.46 -8.67 11.51
N SER A 109 7.69 -7.45 12.03
CA SER A 109 9.03 -6.93 12.27
C SER A 109 9.79 -7.79 13.27
N HIS A 110 9.12 -8.32 14.29
CA HIS A 110 9.71 -9.27 15.22
C HIS A 110 10.12 -10.58 14.52
N THR A 111 9.24 -11.14 13.69
CA THR A 111 9.55 -12.34 12.91
C THR A 111 10.72 -12.11 11.94
N VAL A 112 10.76 -10.96 11.25
CA VAL A 112 11.87 -10.59 10.37
C VAL A 112 13.17 -10.45 11.15
N LYS A 113 13.13 -9.90 12.37
CA LYS A 113 14.30 -9.83 13.26
C LYS A 113 14.81 -11.22 13.65
N ASP A 114 13.92 -12.15 13.98
CA ASP A 114 14.29 -13.55 14.27
C ASP A 114 14.93 -14.22 13.04
N CYS A 115 14.35 -14.01 11.85
CA CYS A 115 14.94 -14.48 10.59
C CYS A 115 16.33 -13.86 10.34
N LEU A 116 16.50 -12.56 10.60
CA LEU A 116 17.76 -11.86 10.50
C LEU A 116 18.84 -12.52 11.36
N ILE A 117 18.56 -12.75 12.66
CA ILE A 117 19.48 -13.34 13.62
C ILE A 117 19.96 -14.73 13.14
N ARG A 118 19.04 -15.53 12.58
CA ARG A 118 19.33 -16.87 12.04
C ARG A 118 20.13 -16.84 10.75
N LEU A 119 19.89 -15.85 9.88
CA LEU A 119 20.59 -15.68 8.61
C LEU A 119 21.98 -15.07 8.75
N LEU A 120 22.25 -14.32 9.83
CA LEU A 120 23.53 -13.63 10.04
C LEU A 120 24.76 -14.52 9.93
N PRO A 121 24.79 -15.80 10.44
CA PRO A 121 25.93 -16.68 10.33
C PRO A 121 26.29 -17.06 8.89
N ASP A 122 25.28 -17.28 8.03
CA ASP A 122 25.42 -17.64 6.62
C ASP A 122 24.19 -17.21 5.81
N PRO A 123 24.15 -15.95 5.34
CA PRO A 123 23.01 -15.43 4.57
C PRO A 123 22.79 -16.14 3.22
N ASP A 124 23.78 -16.87 2.74
CA ASP A 124 23.71 -17.59 1.45
C ASP A 124 23.25 -19.05 1.60
N SER A 125 23.12 -19.54 2.83
CA SER A 125 22.63 -20.88 3.10
C SER A 125 21.19 -21.06 2.62
N ALA A 126 20.98 -21.99 1.68
CA ALA A 126 19.66 -22.32 1.16
C ALA A 126 18.72 -22.85 2.27
N ALA A 127 19.26 -23.62 3.22
CA ALA A 127 18.48 -24.16 4.34
C ALA A 127 17.99 -23.07 5.30
N LEU A 128 18.83 -22.07 5.60
CA LEU A 128 18.44 -20.95 6.47
C LEU A 128 17.46 -20.00 5.77
N ARG A 129 17.59 -19.80 4.46
CA ARG A 129 16.61 -19.03 3.67
C ARG A 129 15.26 -19.73 3.63
N GLN A 130 15.24 -21.05 3.47
CA GLN A 130 14.01 -21.83 3.50
C GLN A 130 13.33 -21.76 4.89
N ASP A 131 14.07 -21.92 5.99
CA ASP A 131 13.56 -21.76 7.36
C ASP A 131 12.98 -20.35 7.57
N ALA A 132 13.61 -19.30 7.03
CA ALA A 132 13.13 -17.93 7.12
C ALA A 132 11.81 -17.75 6.36
N VAL A 133 11.68 -18.28 5.14
CA VAL A 133 10.44 -18.24 4.36
C VAL A 133 9.29 -18.94 5.10
N GLU A 134 9.53 -20.12 5.64
CA GLU A 134 8.51 -20.89 6.39
C GLU A 134 8.02 -20.15 7.63
N ARG A 135 8.92 -19.46 8.35
CA ARG A 135 8.55 -18.61 9.51
C ARG A 135 7.74 -17.40 9.11
N LEU A 136 8.14 -16.73 8.04
CA LEU A 136 7.41 -15.57 7.52
C LEU A 136 6.02 -15.98 7.03
N TRP A 137 5.88 -17.10 6.33
CA TRP A 137 4.59 -17.66 5.94
C TRP A 137 3.72 -17.97 7.16
N SER A 138 4.28 -18.64 8.18
CA SER A 138 3.53 -18.96 9.40
C SER A 138 3.01 -17.69 10.09
N ALA A 139 3.81 -16.62 10.17
CA ALA A 139 3.39 -15.37 10.78
C ALA A 139 2.29 -14.66 9.95
N LEU A 140 2.36 -14.72 8.62
CA LEU A 140 1.34 -14.16 7.74
C LEU A 140 0.02 -14.95 7.85
N ASP A 141 0.10 -16.28 7.92
CA ASP A 141 -1.06 -17.18 8.05
C ASP A 141 -1.75 -17.01 9.42
N GLU A 142 -1.01 -16.77 10.50
CA GLU A 142 -1.58 -16.48 11.82
C GLU A 142 -2.47 -15.23 11.79
N TRP A 143 -2.06 -14.18 11.08
CA TRP A 143 -2.86 -12.98 10.90
C TRP A 143 -4.04 -13.21 9.94
N ALA A 144 -3.82 -13.96 8.86
CA ALA A 144 -4.90 -14.33 7.93
C ALA A 144 -6.01 -15.14 8.63
N ALA A 145 -5.65 -16.06 9.53
CA ALA A 145 -6.60 -16.81 10.35
C ALA A 145 -7.44 -15.92 11.28
N GLN A 146 -6.95 -14.73 11.64
CA GLN A 146 -7.67 -13.72 12.42
C GLN A 146 -8.50 -12.76 11.53
N GLY A 147 -8.55 -13.01 10.22
CA GLY A 147 -9.28 -12.19 9.25
C GLY A 147 -8.53 -10.93 8.81
N VAL A 148 -7.23 -10.83 9.10
CA VAL A 148 -6.38 -9.76 8.56
C VAL A 148 -5.96 -10.14 7.15
N CYS A 149 -6.17 -9.23 6.22
CA CYS A 149 -5.76 -9.39 4.82
C CYS A 149 -4.65 -8.40 4.48
N MET A 150 -3.57 -8.91 3.92
CA MET A 150 -2.40 -8.12 3.52
C MET A 150 -2.20 -8.25 2.02
N ILE A 151 -2.06 -7.11 1.33
CA ILE A 151 -1.81 -7.08 -0.12
C ILE A 151 -0.48 -6.39 -0.38
N GLY A 152 0.35 -7.05 -1.16
CA GLY A 152 1.65 -6.53 -1.57
C GLY A 152 2.75 -6.75 -0.54
N ILE A 153 2.49 -7.56 0.49
CA ILE A 153 3.48 -8.04 1.44
C ILE A 153 3.36 -9.56 1.52
N GLY A 154 4.43 -10.27 1.23
CA GLY A 154 4.51 -11.73 1.25
C GLY A 154 5.82 -12.19 1.87
N ALA A 155 5.96 -13.49 2.17
CA ALA A 155 7.15 -14.06 2.78
C ALA A 155 8.40 -13.88 1.91
N ASP A 156 8.28 -14.12 0.60
CA ASP A 156 9.38 -13.95 -0.36
C ASP A 156 9.77 -12.46 -0.50
N GLY A 157 8.78 -11.56 -0.48
CA GLY A 157 9.00 -10.11 -0.49
C GLY A 157 9.76 -9.64 0.75
N LEU A 158 9.36 -10.09 1.93
CA LEU A 158 10.04 -9.78 3.19
C LEU A 158 11.45 -10.35 3.24
N LEU A 159 11.63 -11.61 2.85
CA LEU A 159 12.96 -12.23 2.78
C LEU A 159 13.84 -11.52 1.74
N GLY A 160 13.31 -11.20 0.56
CA GLY A 160 14.04 -10.49 -0.48
C GLY A 160 14.53 -9.12 0.00
N ALA A 161 13.68 -8.35 0.69
CA ALA A 161 14.05 -7.07 1.29
C ALA A 161 15.10 -7.23 2.41
N LEU A 162 14.96 -8.25 3.26
CA LEU A 162 15.93 -8.57 4.30
C LEU A 162 17.32 -8.92 3.73
N LEU A 163 17.37 -9.78 2.71
CA LEU A 163 18.61 -10.15 2.04
C LEU A 163 19.24 -8.96 1.32
N ALA A 164 18.45 -8.08 0.70
CA ALA A 164 18.93 -6.86 0.09
C ALA A 164 19.53 -5.89 1.12
N ALA A 165 18.96 -5.81 2.33
CA ALA A 165 19.54 -5.04 3.44
C ALA A 165 20.89 -5.63 3.89
N LEU A 166 20.97 -6.94 4.05
CA LEU A 166 22.20 -7.64 4.44
C LEU A 166 23.33 -7.51 3.41
N ALA A 167 23.00 -7.54 2.11
CA ALA A 167 23.99 -7.37 1.03
C ALA A 167 24.70 -6.01 1.09
N ARG A 168 24.08 -4.96 1.63
CA ARG A 168 24.67 -3.63 1.83
C ARG A 168 25.67 -3.56 3.00
N ARG A 169 25.72 -4.61 3.85
CA ARG A 169 26.64 -4.70 4.98
C ARG A 169 28.07 -5.04 4.58
N VAL A 170 28.29 -5.62 3.39
CA VAL A 170 29.64 -6.02 2.93
C VAL A 170 30.37 -4.78 2.42
N PRO A 171 31.41 -4.26 3.10
CA PRO A 171 32.25 -3.20 2.53
C PRO A 171 32.91 -3.73 1.27
N ALA A 172 32.97 -2.94 0.22
CA ALA A 172 33.71 -3.22 -1.02
C ALA A 172 35.24 -3.20 -0.82
N HIS A 173 35.76 -3.76 0.26
CA HIS A 173 37.17 -3.80 0.61
C HIS A 173 37.70 -5.23 0.72
N ILE A 174 37.59 -6.03 -0.34
CA ILE A 174 38.52 -7.10 -0.64
C ILE A 174 38.59 -7.21 -2.16
N ASN A 175 39.36 -6.32 -2.80
CA ASN A 175 40.00 -6.55 -4.08
C ASN A 175 41.12 -5.51 -4.28
N GLY A 176 42.18 -5.66 -3.52
CA GLY A 176 43.46 -5.08 -3.85
C GLY A 176 44.22 -6.02 -4.81
N GLY A 177 44.39 -5.60 -6.04
CA GLY A 177 45.36 -6.18 -6.96
C GLY A 177 44.77 -7.11 -8.04
N GLY A 178 44.47 -6.55 -9.19
CA GLY A 178 44.19 -7.30 -10.41
C GLY A 178 43.37 -6.48 -11.41
N SER A 179 44.07 -5.85 -12.35
CA SER A 179 43.48 -5.19 -13.51
C SER A 179 42.69 -6.20 -14.35
N GLY A 180 41.37 -6.09 -14.35
CA GLY A 180 40.49 -6.88 -15.20
C GLY A 180 39.09 -6.35 -15.12
N SER A 181 38.67 -5.67 -16.18
CA SER A 181 37.33 -5.15 -16.40
C SER A 181 36.30 -6.27 -16.39
N SER A 182 35.50 -6.38 -15.32
CA SER A 182 34.24 -7.10 -15.36
C SER A 182 33.31 -6.44 -14.34
N GLY A 183 32.23 -5.83 -14.86
CA GLY A 183 31.17 -5.24 -14.08
C GLY A 183 30.47 -6.25 -13.17
N PRO A 184 29.67 -5.78 -12.20
CA PRO A 184 29.03 -6.66 -11.24
C PRO A 184 28.12 -7.65 -11.97
N ARG A 185 28.38 -8.95 -11.78
CA ARG A 185 27.51 -10.03 -12.24
C ARG A 185 26.16 -9.86 -11.56
N GLY A 186 25.13 -9.70 -12.40
CA GLY A 186 23.75 -9.65 -11.93
C GLY A 186 23.41 -10.85 -11.06
N LEU A 187 22.65 -10.60 -10.03
CA LEU A 187 21.97 -11.63 -9.26
C LEU A 187 21.22 -12.54 -10.25
N HIS A 188 21.73 -13.76 -10.41
CA HIS A 188 21.04 -14.79 -11.17
C HIS A 188 19.66 -14.99 -10.54
N GLN A 189 18.64 -14.88 -11.37
CA GLN A 189 17.30 -15.31 -11.06
C GLN A 189 17.36 -16.75 -10.51
N LEU A 190 16.96 -16.89 -9.24
CA LEU A 190 16.69 -18.20 -8.68
C LEU A 190 15.39 -18.70 -9.32
N SER A 191 15.50 -19.55 -10.32
CA SER A 191 14.37 -20.33 -10.81
C SER A 191 14.03 -21.40 -9.77
N PRO A 192 12.78 -21.54 -9.37
CA PRO A 192 12.38 -22.66 -8.53
C PRO A 192 12.44 -23.94 -9.36
N SER A 193 13.35 -24.84 -9.01
CA SER A 193 13.33 -26.22 -9.48
C SER A 193 12.32 -26.99 -8.62
N GLY A 194 11.17 -27.26 -9.17
CA GLY A 194 10.17 -28.11 -8.53
C GLY A 194 8.83 -27.97 -9.23
N ASP A 195 8.53 -28.95 -10.07
CA ASP A 195 7.30 -29.06 -10.85
C ASP A 195 6.03 -28.84 -10.03
N SER A 196 5.30 -27.80 -10.36
CA SER A 196 3.84 -27.85 -10.39
C SER A 196 3.36 -26.87 -11.47
N SER A 197 3.16 -27.43 -12.64
CA SER A 197 2.68 -26.78 -13.84
C SER A 197 1.23 -26.31 -13.67
N SER A 198 1.02 -25.00 -13.76
CA SER A 198 -0.18 -24.48 -14.40
C SER A 198 0.24 -23.34 -15.34
N ALA A 199 0.44 -23.72 -16.58
CA ALA A 199 0.80 -22.85 -17.67
C ALA A 199 -0.43 -22.01 -18.08
N TRP A 200 -0.29 -20.70 -18.00
CA TRP A 200 -1.08 -19.80 -18.82
C TRP A 200 -0.25 -19.41 -20.03
N SER A 201 -0.48 -20.10 -21.15
CA SER A 201 0.06 -19.71 -22.45
C SER A 201 -0.86 -18.71 -23.12
N SER A 202 -0.41 -17.47 -23.24
CA SER A 202 -0.94 -16.54 -24.22
C SER A 202 -0.18 -16.75 -25.53
N THR A 203 -0.78 -17.43 -26.48
CA THR A 203 -0.32 -17.46 -27.88
C THR A 203 -0.89 -16.25 -28.61
N ALA A 204 -0.04 -15.28 -28.90
CA ALA A 204 -0.28 -14.32 -29.95
C ALA A 204 0.05 -15.00 -31.29
N GLY A 205 -0.95 -15.20 -32.11
CA GLY A 205 -0.80 -15.63 -33.49
C GLY A 205 -1.25 -14.51 -34.42
N ASN A 206 -0.29 -13.93 -35.14
CA ASN A 206 -0.57 -13.17 -36.35
C ASN A 206 -1.02 -14.13 -37.44
N ALA A 207 -2.09 -13.79 -38.14
CA ALA A 207 -2.30 -14.20 -39.51
C ALA A 207 -3.27 -13.24 -40.19
N ASP A 208 -2.81 -12.79 -41.32
CA ASP A 208 -3.49 -11.91 -42.28
C ASP A 208 -4.61 -12.61 -43.06
N SER A 209 -5.54 -11.78 -43.55
CA SER A 209 -6.23 -11.75 -44.83
C SER A 209 -7.36 -12.73 -45.15
N ASP A 210 -8.48 -12.07 -45.49
CA ASP A 210 -9.44 -12.34 -46.57
C ASP A 210 -10.27 -13.65 -46.62
N ALA A 211 -11.56 -13.50 -46.46
CA ALA A 211 -12.55 -13.72 -47.53
C ALA A 211 -13.99 -13.89 -46.95
N ALA A 212 -14.89 -13.27 -47.69
CA ALA A 212 -16.33 -13.29 -47.48
C ALA A 212 -16.97 -14.67 -47.66
N GLY A 213 -18.07 -14.93 -46.93
CA GLY A 213 -18.91 -16.10 -47.13
C GLY A 213 -20.08 -16.19 -46.18
N THR A 214 -21.23 -15.75 -46.64
CA THR A 214 -22.56 -15.95 -46.10
C THR A 214 -22.90 -17.42 -45.83
N VAL A 215 -23.72 -17.71 -44.80
CA VAL A 215 -25.00 -18.45 -44.77
C VAL A 215 -25.27 -19.05 -43.39
N SER A 216 -26.45 -18.82 -42.89
CA SER A 216 -27.20 -19.39 -41.74
C SER A 216 -27.86 -20.73 -42.11
N PRO A 217 -28.70 -21.37 -41.30
CA PRO A 217 -28.59 -21.83 -39.88
C PRO A 217 -28.94 -23.37 -39.75
N ALA A 218 -29.04 -23.81 -38.48
CA ALA A 218 -29.71 -25.03 -37.97
C ALA A 218 -28.94 -26.34 -37.93
N SER A 219 -28.76 -26.89 -36.74
CA SER A 219 -29.50 -28.07 -36.24
C SER A 219 -29.01 -28.48 -34.85
N THR A 220 -29.97 -28.72 -33.98
CA THR A 220 -29.94 -29.53 -32.77
C THR A 220 -29.37 -30.90 -32.99
N ASP A 221 -28.51 -31.38 -32.10
CA ASP A 221 -28.58 -32.77 -31.65
C ASP A 221 -27.96 -32.95 -30.25
N ILE A 222 -28.75 -33.59 -29.42
CA ILE A 222 -28.52 -34.09 -28.08
C ILE A 222 -27.73 -35.40 -28.18
N LEU A 223 -26.63 -35.55 -27.45
CA LEU A 223 -26.16 -36.84 -26.99
C LEU A 223 -25.57 -36.80 -25.58
N THR A 224 -26.05 -37.71 -24.82
CA THR A 224 -25.93 -38.12 -23.44
C THR A 224 -24.57 -38.64 -23.04
N ASP A 225 -24.19 -38.23 -21.82
CA ASP A 225 -23.66 -39.01 -20.67
C ASP A 225 -22.61 -40.11 -20.89
N THR A 226 -21.53 -40.03 -20.21
CA THR A 226 -20.91 -40.93 -19.23
C THR A 226 -19.40 -40.76 -19.09
N ASP A 227 -18.99 -40.80 -17.80
CA ASP A 227 -17.69 -41.17 -17.24
C ASP A 227 -16.71 -40.04 -16.87
N LEU A 228 -16.78 -39.74 -15.58
CA LEU A 228 -15.76 -39.07 -14.73
C LEU A 228 -14.54 -39.99 -14.48
N PRO A 229 -13.35 -39.44 -14.20
CA PRO A 229 -13.00 -39.36 -12.81
C PRO A 229 -12.43 -38.01 -12.29
N ALA A 230 -12.62 -37.83 -11.02
CA ALA A 230 -12.36 -36.79 -10.12
C ALA A 230 -10.98 -36.10 -10.23
N GLY A 231 -11.02 -34.79 -10.26
CA GLY A 231 -9.95 -33.88 -9.90
C GLY A 231 -10.61 -32.53 -9.56
N THR A 232 -10.85 -32.27 -8.27
CA THR A 232 -11.47 -31.06 -7.77
C THR A 232 -10.59 -29.87 -8.11
N ALA A 233 -10.84 -29.26 -9.25
CA ALA A 233 -10.43 -27.88 -9.51
C ALA A 233 -11.31 -26.98 -8.63
N ILE A 234 -10.70 -26.30 -7.67
CA ILE A 234 -11.33 -25.19 -6.97
C ILE A 234 -11.51 -24.10 -8.04
N THR A 235 -12.68 -24.06 -8.65
CA THR A 235 -13.10 -22.94 -9.49
C THR A 235 -13.22 -21.74 -8.57
N GLU A 236 -12.34 -20.74 -8.74
CA GLU A 236 -12.57 -19.41 -8.19
C GLU A 236 -13.99 -18.99 -8.61
N PRO A 237 -14.79 -18.39 -7.69
CA PRO A 237 -16.12 -17.94 -8.05
C PRO A 237 -15.97 -16.86 -9.15
N HIS A 238 -16.38 -17.19 -10.36
CA HIS A 238 -16.61 -16.21 -11.41
C HIS A 238 -17.57 -15.16 -10.85
N LEU A 239 -17.06 -13.96 -10.53
CA LEU A 239 -17.92 -12.82 -10.26
C LEU A 239 -18.89 -12.69 -11.43
N PRO A 240 -20.20 -12.61 -11.18
CA PRO A 240 -21.18 -12.41 -12.25
C PRO A 240 -20.81 -11.14 -13.02
N ALA A 241 -21.06 -11.13 -14.33
CA ALA A 241 -20.83 -9.97 -15.18
C ALA A 241 -21.31 -8.72 -14.47
N GLN A 242 -20.40 -7.77 -14.20
CA GLN A 242 -20.70 -6.64 -13.32
C GLN A 242 -21.79 -5.77 -13.97
N LEU A 243 -22.89 -5.60 -13.26
CA LEU A 243 -23.98 -4.73 -13.71
C LEU A 243 -23.50 -3.26 -13.71
N PRO A 244 -23.98 -2.41 -14.65
CA PRO A 244 -23.79 -0.97 -14.54
C PRO A 244 -24.26 -0.44 -13.19
N VAL A 245 -23.62 0.61 -12.67
CA VAL A 245 -23.96 1.21 -11.37
C VAL A 245 -25.45 1.56 -11.28
N ALA A 246 -26.03 2.07 -12.37
CA ALA A 246 -27.45 2.38 -12.47
C ALA A 246 -28.38 1.15 -12.41
N ALA A 247 -27.85 -0.08 -12.49
CA ALA A 247 -28.62 -1.33 -12.41
C ALA A 247 -28.20 -2.21 -11.22
N ASP A 248 -27.15 -1.84 -10.49
CA ASP A 248 -26.64 -2.61 -9.36
C ASP A 248 -27.46 -2.36 -8.09
N PRO A 249 -28.09 -3.39 -7.49
CA PRO A 249 -28.98 -3.21 -6.35
C PRO A 249 -28.31 -2.62 -5.09
N ARG A 250 -27.00 -2.82 -4.90
CA ARG A 250 -26.29 -2.25 -3.74
C ARG A 250 -26.10 -0.76 -3.92
N TRP A 251 -25.73 -0.32 -5.13
CA TRP A 251 -25.62 1.09 -5.48
C TRP A 251 -26.99 1.78 -5.45
N GLN A 252 -28.04 1.13 -5.99
CA GLN A 252 -29.40 1.69 -6.05
C GLN A 252 -30.05 1.90 -4.68
N LYS A 253 -29.60 1.19 -3.65
CA LYS A 253 -30.10 1.30 -2.27
C LYS A 253 -29.30 2.28 -1.41
N LEU A 254 -28.22 2.86 -1.92
CA LEU A 254 -27.46 3.84 -1.16
C LEU A 254 -28.25 5.15 -1.06
N ASP A 255 -28.64 5.50 0.16
CA ASP A 255 -29.09 6.85 0.53
C ASP A 255 -27.85 7.74 0.67
N LEU A 256 -27.36 8.22 -0.48
CA LEU A 256 -26.03 8.79 -0.61
C LEU A 256 -26.04 10.31 -0.49
N SER A 257 -25.46 10.83 0.58
CA SER A 257 -25.18 12.27 0.71
C SER A 257 -23.98 12.68 -0.16
N VAL A 258 -24.19 13.51 -1.16
CA VAL A 258 -23.13 14.04 -2.04
C VAL A 258 -22.68 15.41 -1.53
N ILE A 259 -21.42 15.53 -1.21
CA ILE A 259 -20.82 16.74 -0.65
C ILE A 259 -19.72 17.24 -1.59
N ARG A 260 -19.76 18.53 -1.91
CA ARG A 260 -18.62 19.24 -2.49
C ARG A 260 -18.05 20.17 -1.42
N ASP A 261 -16.75 20.10 -1.15
CA ASP A 261 -16.13 21.02 -0.19
C ASP A 261 -16.46 22.46 -0.56
N PRO A 262 -17.06 23.24 0.36
CA PRO A 262 -17.49 24.60 0.05
C PRO A 262 -16.31 25.57 -0.14
N LYS A 263 -15.13 25.19 0.33
CA LYS A 263 -13.86 25.93 0.23
C LYS A 263 -12.66 25.01 0.28
N PRO A 264 -11.51 25.43 -0.27
CA PRO A 264 -10.28 24.68 -0.14
C PRO A 264 -9.86 24.50 1.32
N LEU A 265 -9.38 23.30 1.66
CA LEU A 265 -8.92 22.90 3.01
C LEU A 265 -7.45 22.49 2.98
N THR A 266 -6.78 22.68 4.14
CA THR A 266 -5.38 22.25 4.28
C THR A 266 -5.22 20.75 4.13
N PRO A 267 -4.06 20.26 3.69
CA PRO A 267 -3.81 18.82 3.54
C PRO A 267 -4.08 18.01 4.82
N SER A 268 -3.70 18.51 5.99
CA SER A 268 -3.96 17.86 7.27
C SER A 268 -5.46 17.80 7.61
N MET A 269 -6.20 18.88 7.35
CA MET A 269 -7.66 18.93 7.56
C MET A 269 -8.39 17.99 6.59
N GLN A 270 -7.90 17.83 5.35
CA GLN A 270 -8.46 16.86 4.40
C GLN A 270 -8.37 15.42 4.96
N MET A 271 -7.22 15.05 5.52
CA MET A 271 -7.03 13.76 6.18
C MET A 271 -7.94 13.59 7.40
N ALA A 272 -8.08 14.65 8.19
CA ALA A 272 -8.89 14.66 9.40
C ALA A 272 -10.39 14.49 9.10
N ILE A 273 -10.91 15.18 8.09
CA ILE A 273 -12.30 15.04 7.64
C ILE A 273 -12.56 13.65 7.10
N ASP A 274 -11.59 13.09 6.35
CA ASP A 274 -11.68 11.76 5.77
C ASP A 274 -11.88 10.69 6.85
N GLU A 275 -11.06 10.74 7.91
CA GLU A 275 -11.20 9.83 9.06
C GLU A 275 -12.49 10.12 9.86
N SER A 276 -12.87 11.38 10.01
CA SER A 276 -14.08 11.76 10.77
C SER A 276 -15.36 11.19 10.16
N PHE A 277 -15.50 11.27 8.84
CA PHE A 277 -16.61 10.64 8.14
C PHE A 277 -16.60 9.12 8.28
N ALA A 278 -15.41 8.51 8.11
CA ALA A 278 -15.27 7.06 8.24
C ALA A 278 -15.70 6.56 9.62
N LEU A 279 -15.31 7.25 10.69
CA LEU A 279 -15.71 6.93 12.07
C LEU A 279 -17.21 7.12 12.29
N ALA A 280 -17.79 8.21 11.78
CA ALA A 280 -19.22 8.51 11.94
C ALA A 280 -20.11 7.51 11.20
N VAL A 281 -19.70 7.10 9.97
CA VAL A 281 -20.40 6.05 9.22
C VAL A 281 -20.22 4.69 9.89
N ALA A 282 -19.03 4.40 10.40
CA ALA A 282 -18.77 3.16 11.12
C ALA A 282 -19.66 3.02 12.37
N ASP A 283 -19.87 4.10 13.10
CA ASP A 283 -20.73 4.13 14.30
C ASP A 283 -22.24 4.24 13.97
N GLY A 284 -22.61 4.40 12.70
CA GLY A 284 -23.99 4.55 12.26
C GLY A 284 -24.61 5.92 12.62
N THR A 285 -23.79 6.92 12.99
CA THR A 285 -24.25 8.30 13.27
C THR A 285 -24.30 9.17 12.02
N GLN A 286 -23.75 8.69 10.92
CA GLN A 286 -23.79 9.26 9.58
C GLN A 286 -24.17 8.15 8.58
N GLY A 287 -25.01 8.47 7.60
CA GLY A 287 -25.30 7.62 6.45
C GLY A 287 -24.13 7.60 5.44
N PRO A 288 -24.31 6.89 4.31
CA PRO A 288 -23.33 6.88 3.24
C PRO A 288 -23.03 8.28 2.70
N VAL A 289 -21.76 8.57 2.42
CA VAL A 289 -21.32 9.88 1.94
C VAL A 289 -20.41 9.72 0.74
N PHE A 290 -20.58 10.60 -0.24
CA PHE A 290 -19.65 10.86 -1.32
C PHE A 290 -19.16 12.29 -1.22
N ARG A 291 -17.82 12.52 -1.20
CA ARG A 291 -17.27 13.86 -1.00
C ARG A 291 -16.22 14.19 -2.05
N PHE A 292 -16.39 15.31 -2.78
CA PHE A 292 -15.38 15.92 -3.62
C PHE A 292 -14.52 16.90 -2.81
N TRP A 293 -13.22 16.72 -2.87
CA TRP A 293 -12.26 17.52 -2.11
C TRP A 293 -11.80 18.76 -2.86
N GLN A 294 -11.52 19.82 -2.09
CA GLN A 294 -10.81 20.99 -2.58
C GLN A 294 -9.54 21.23 -1.77
N TRP A 295 -8.40 21.14 -2.41
CA TRP A 295 -7.09 21.32 -1.79
C TRP A 295 -6.73 22.80 -1.70
N ALA A 296 -6.23 23.27 -0.54
CA ALA A 296 -5.80 24.65 -0.33
C ALA A 296 -4.34 24.90 -0.75
N SER A 297 -3.52 23.86 -0.80
CA SER A 297 -2.09 23.97 -1.11
C SER A 297 -1.55 22.70 -1.75
N ASP A 298 -0.37 22.81 -2.34
CA ASP A 298 0.40 21.68 -2.83
C ASP A 298 0.74 20.74 -1.68
N ALA A 299 0.68 19.42 -1.94
CA ALA A 299 0.92 18.41 -0.94
C ALA A 299 1.52 17.12 -1.50
N VAL A 300 2.30 16.44 -0.66
CA VAL A 300 2.59 15.02 -0.80
C VAL A 300 1.82 14.27 0.29
N VAL A 301 0.96 13.35 -0.13
CA VAL A 301 0.20 12.50 0.79
C VAL A 301 0.80 11.10 0.77
N ILE A 302 1.54 10.75 1.82
CA ILE A 302 2.12 9.40 1.95
C ILE A 302 1.11 8.43 2.55
N GLY A 303 1.23 7.14 2.18
CA GLY A 303 0.41 6.07 2.73
C GLY A 303 0.74 5.75 4.18
N ALA A 304 -0.18 5.07 4.85
CA ALA A 304 -0.08 4.74 6.27
C ALA A 304 1.23 4.00 6.63
N HIS A 305 1.74 3.17 5.72
CA HIS A 305 2.88 2.27 5.95
C HIS A 305 4.17 2.73 5.25
N GLN A 306 4.19 3.92 4.64
CA GLN A 306 5.38 4.44 3.96
C GLN A 306 6.31 5.16 4.94
N SER A 307 7.63 4.98 4.75
CA SER A 307 8.65 5.78 5.44
C SER A 307 8.70 7.20 4.86
N PHE A 308 8.50 8.21 5.71
CA PHE A 308 8.57 9.60 5.28
C PHE A 308 9.94 9.97 4.71
N SER A 309 11.01 9.48 5.34
CA SER A 309 12.39 9.81 4.94
C SER A 309 12.79 9.17 3.61
N HIS A 310 12.18 8.05 3.25
CA HIS A 310 12.49 7.31 2.03
C HIS A 310 11.58 7.66 0.85
N GLU A 311 10.37 8.14 1.10
CA GLU A 311 9.43 8.48 0.04
C GLU A 311 9.56 9.93 -0.46
N VAL A 312 10.04 10.85 0.40
CA VAL A 312 10.02 12.29 0.10
C VAL A 312 11.39 12.91 0.26
N ARG A 313 11.83 13.64 -0.75
CA ARG A 313 12.98 14.55 -0.66
C ARG A 313 12.55 15.80 0.08
N LYS A 314 12.83 15.83 1.38
CA LYS A 314 12.28 16.82 2.33
C LYS A 314 12.65 18.25 1.96
N GLU A 315 13.90 18.47 1.57
CA GLU A 315 14.45 19.76 1.17
C GLU A 315 13.73 20.26 -0.08
N ALA A 316 13.63 19.42 -1.12
CA ALA A 316 12.94 19.77 -2.36
C ALA A 316 11.44 20.04 -2.13
N ALA A 317 10.79 19.27 -1.28
CA ALA A 317 9.38 19.49 -0.92
C ALA A 317 9.20 20.86 -0.22
N ALA A 318 10.08 21.18 0.74
CA ALA A 318 10.02 22.45 1.47
C ALA A 318 10.34 23.65 0.57
N GLU A 319 11.36 23.58 -0.29
CA GLU A 319 11.76 24.62 -1.23
C GLU A 319 10.65 24.94 -2.24
N ASN A 320 9.85 23.93 -2.62
CA ASN A 320 8.72 24.09 -3.54
C ASN A 320 7.38 24.32 -2.82
N GLY A 321 7.37 24.52 -1.50
CA GLY A 321 6.17 24.87 -0.72
C GLY A 321 5.19 23.70 -0.52
N PHE A 322 5.62 22.44 -0.70
CA PHE A 322 4.79 21.26 -0.49
C PHE A 322 4.64 20.92 0.98
N THR A 323 3.38 20.72 1.41
CA THR A 323 3.07 20.15 2.72
C THR A 323 3.05 18.63 2.63
N VAL A 324 3.77 17.93 3.50
CA VAL A 324 3.73 16.47 3.55
C VAL A 324 2.82 16.01 4.67
N VAL A 325 1.86 15.15 4.35
CA VAL A 325 0.92 14.54 5.32
C VAL A 325 0.86 13.04 5.13
N ARG A 326 0.50 12.32 6.19
CA ARG A 326 0.28 10.87 6.16
C ARG A 326 -1.22 10.58 6.28
N ARG A 327 -1.77 9.78 5.35
CA ARG A 327 -3.15 9.31 5.43
C ARG A 327 -3.28 8.02 6.24
N VAL A 328 -4.52 7.63 6.58
CA VAL A 328 -4.81 6.38 7.33
C VAL A 328 -4.87 5.12 6.47
N THR A 329 -4.99 5.27 5.16
CA THR A 329 -5.02 4.16 4.21
C THR A 329 -3.62 3.80 3.72
N GLY A 330 -3.39 2.56 3.33
CA GLY A 330 -2.14 2.11 2.73
C GLY A 330 -1.90 2.64 1.32
N GLY A 331 -0.94 2.04 0.62
CA GLY A 331 -0.57 2.40 -0.75
C GLY A 331 0.51 3.46 -0.88
N GLY A 332 0.89 3.77 -2.13
CA GLY A 332 1.98 4.69 -2.47
C GLY A 332 1.67 6.17 -2.24
N ALA A 333 2.69 7.01 -2.36
CA ALA A 333 2.58 8.46 -2.21
C ALA A 333 1.78 9.08 -3.36
N MET A 334 0.96 10.09 -3.04
CA MET A 334 0.23 10.93 -3.98
C MET A 334 0.90 12.31 -4.06
N PHE A 335 1.04 12.81 -5.28
CA PHE A 335 1.52 14.15 -5.57
C PHE A 335 0.30 15.03 -5.90
N ILE A 336 0.05 16.03 -5.09
CA ILE A 336 -1.14 16.87 -5.15
C ILE A 336 -0.76 18.30 -5.51
N GLN A 337 -1.42 18.82 -6.55
CA GLN A 337 -1.42 20.26 -6.87
C GLN A 337 -2.87 20.74 -6.99
N PRO A 338 -3.28 21.79 -6.28
CA PRO A 338 -4.60 22.39 -6.43
C PRO A 338 -4.88 22.73 -7.90
N GLY A 339 -6.06 22.34 -8.40
CA GLY A 339 -6.41 22.53 -9.81
C GLY A 339 -5.90 21.44 -10.77
N ASN A 340 -4.87 20.68 -10.40
CA ASN A 340 -4.29 19.62 -11.24
C ASN A 340 -4.72 18.21 -10.82
N THR A 341 -5.46 18.06 -9.74
CA THR A 341 -5.99 16.78 -9.28
C THR A 341 -7.50 16.82 -9.06
N ILE A 342 -8.16 15.70 -9.28
CA ILE A 342 -9.54 15.45 -8.85
C ILE A 342 -9.48 14.39 -7.77
N THR A 343 -9.91 14.74 -6.55
CA THR A 343 -9.92 13.84 -5.40
C THR A 343 -11.33 13.70 -4.87
N TYR A 344 -11.75 12.47 -4.57
CA TYR A 344 -13.00 12.18 -3.90
C TYR A 344 -12.85 11.06 -2.88
N SER A 345 -13.78 11.00 -1.95
CA SER A 345 -13.97 9.88 -1.03
C SER A 345 -15.41 9.37 -1.07
N LEU A 346 -15.53 8.05 -0.94
CA LEU A 346 -16.76 7.32 -0.72
C LEU A 346 -16.67 6.65 0.66
N TYR A 347 -17.67 6.93 1.51
CA TYR A 347 -17.79 6.34 2.84
C TYR A 347 -19.10 5.54 2.86
N VAL A 348 -19.00 4.22 2.97
CA VAL A 348 -20.17 3.33 2.93
C VAL A 348 -20.12 2.30 4.05
N PRO A 349 -21.26 1.83 4.55
CA PRO A 349 -21.30 0.72 5.50
C PRO A 349 -20.59 -0.52 4.94
N LEU A 350 -19.94 -1.32 5.80
CA LEU A 350 -19.21 -2.53 5.36
C LEU A 350 -20.10 -3.53 4.60
N GLY A 351 -21.39 -3.57 4.87
CA GLY A 351 -22.37 -4.36 4.13
C GLY A 351 -22.42 -4.05 2.62
N PHE A 352 -21.96 -2.85 2.20
CA PHE A 352 -21.90 -2.46 0.79
C PHE A 352 -20.94 -3.36 -0.02
N VAL A 353 -19.87 -3.79 0.62
CA VAL A 353 -18.83 -4.69 0.01
C VAL A 353 -18.81 -6.07 0.66
N GLU A 354 -19.91 -6.47 1.30
CA GLU A 354 -20.01 -7.78 1.94
C GLU A 354 -19.77 -8.92 0.94
N GLY A 355 -18.92 -9.89 1.35
CA GLY A 355 -18.53 -11.02 0.51
C GLY A 355 -17.43 -10.70 -0.51
N MET A 356 -16.90 -9.46 -0.55
CA MET A 356 -15.83 -9.07 -1.45
C MET A 356 -14.48 -9.06 -0.73
N GLY A 357 -13.48 -9.69 -1.36
CA GLY A 357 -12.08 -9.49 -1.01
C GLY A 357 -11.62 -8.06 -1.31
N ILE A 358 -10.38 -7.75 -0.97
CA ILE A 358 -9.86 -6.37 -1.12
C ILE A 358 -9.86 -5.94 -2.58
N GLU A 359 -9.28 -6.72 -3.50
CA GLU A 359 -9.21 -6.37 -4.92
C GLU A 359 -10.61 -6.18 -5.53
N ALA A 360 -11.52 -7.13 -5.28
CA ALA A 360 -12.89 -7.03 -5.76
C ALA A 360 -13.61 -5.79 -5.21
N SER A 361 -13.33 -5.37 -3.96
CA SER A 361 -13.92 -4.16 -3.39
C SER A 361 -13.38 -2.88 -4.02
N TYR A 362 -12.10 -2.86 -4.42
CA TYR A 362 -11.53 -1.74 -5.19
C TYR A 362 -12.21 -1.61 -6.55
N GLU A 363 -12.24 -2.71 -7.33
CA GLU A 363 -12.87 -2.73 -8.64
C GLU A 363 -14.36 -2.33 -8.56
N TYR A 364 -15.06 -2.83 -7.54
CA TYR A 364 -16.47 -2.53 -7.31
C TYR A 364 -16.71 -1.05 -7.00
N CYS A 365 -15.89 -0.45 -6.14
CA CYS A 365 -16.01 0.96 -5.79
C CYS A 365 -15.57 1.91 -6.92
N ASP A 366 -14.60 1.50 -7.76
CA ASP A 366 -14.12 2.31 -8.89
C ASP A 366 -15.02 2.23 -10.13
N ARG A 367 -15.98 1.32 -10.15
CA ARG A 367 -16.86 1.11 -11.32
C ARG A 367 -17.57 2.38 -11.78
N TRP A 368 -18.15 3.12 -10.86
CA TRP A 368 -18.89 4.33 -11.18
C TRP A 368 -18.04 5.37 -11.92
N VAL A 369 -16.81 5.60 -11.47
CA VAL A 369 -15.93 6.60 -12.08
C VAL A 369 -15.38 6.11 -13.43
N ILE A 370 -15.17 4.81 -13.59
CA ILE A 370 -14.79 4.22 -14.88
C ILE A 370 -15.94 4.38 -15.88
N GLU A 371 -17.19 4.13 -15.49
CA GLU A 371 -18.36 4.36 -16.32
C GLU A 371 -18.52 5.84 -16.67
N ALA A 372 -18.32 6.74 -15.70
CA ALA A 372 -18.40 8.17 -15.92
C ALA A 372 -17.30 8.67 -16.87
N LEU A 373 -16.05 8.21 -16.70
CA LEU A 373 -14.94 8.56 -17.61
C LEU A 373 -15.20 8.06 -19.04
N ARG A 374 -15.73 6.84 -19.19
CA ARG A 374 -16.12 6.31 -20.50
C ARG A 374 -17.24 7.11 -21.13
N GLY A 375 -18.18 7.62 -20.32
CA GLY A 375 -19.23 8.53 -20.75
C GLY A 375 -18.70 9.87 -21.28
N LEU A 376 -17.50 10.28 -20.85
CA LEU A 376 -16.75 11.43 -21.37
C LEU A 376 -15.88 11.10 -22.61
N GLY A 377 -15.92 9.85 -23.10
CA GLY A 377 -15.09 9.39 -24.23
C GLY A 377 -13.68 8.98 -23.85
N ILE A 378 -13.35 8.89 -22.56
CA ILE A 378 -12.04 8.46 -22.06
C ILE A 378 -12.05 6.94 -21.90
N ASP A 379 -11.10 6.24 -22.55
CA ASP A 379 -10.97 4.77 -22.48
C ASP A 379 -10.36 4.34 -21.13
N ALA A 380 -11.14 4.53 -20.05
CA ALA A 380 -10.73 4.20 -18.70
C ALA A 380 -11.05 2.74 -18.35
N ARG A 381 -10.14 2.10 -17.61
CA ARG A 381 -10.30 0.73 -17.11
C ARG A 381 -9.69 0.57 -15.73
N TYR A 382 -10.22 -0.39 -14.98
CA TYR A 382 -9.61 -0.84 -13.73
C TYR A 382 -8.34 -1.63 -14.02
N ARG A 383 -7.32 -1.41 -13.21
CA ARG A 383 -6.12 -2.22 -13.18
C ARG A 383 -5.82 -2.65 -11.74
N PRO A 384 -5.74 -3.95 -11.48
CA PRO A 384 -5.36 -4.47 -10.16
C PRO A 384 -4.03 -3.88 -9.67
N VAL A 385 -3.94 -3.55 -8.37
CA VAL A 385 -4.94 -3.78 -7.30
C VAL A 385 -5.88 -2.56 -7.15
N ASN A 386 -5.46 -1.34 -7.53
CA ASN A 386 -6.12 -0.10 -7.13
C ASN A 386 -5.89 1.06 -8.13
N ASP A 387 -5.53 0.75 -9.36
CA ASP A 387 -5.25 1.78 -10.36
C ASP A 387 -6.41 1.92 -11.36
N ILE A 388 -6.65 3.16 -11.78
CA ILE A 388 -7.48 3.52 -12.92
C ILE A 388 -6.54 3.95 -14.03
N GLU A 389 -6.61 3.30 -15.18
CA GLU A 389 -5.71 3.60 -16.31
C GLU A 389 -6.46 3.75 -17.64
N SER A 390 -5.79 4.41 -18.59
CA SER A 390 -6.09 4.47 -19.99
C SER A 390 -5.03 3.70 -20.79
N PRO A 391 -5.16 3.56 -22.12
CA PRO A 391 -4.08 3.04 -22.97
C PRO A 391 -2.76 3.82 -22.86
N GLY A 392 -2.82 5.12 -22.53
CA GLY A 392 -1.66 5.99 -22.35
C GLY A 392 -0.94 5.82 -21.00
N GLY A 393 -1.64 5.31 -19.98
CA GLY A 393 -1.06 5.13 -18.65
C GLY A 393 -2.05 5.29 -17.50
N LYS A 394 -1.52 5.48 -16.30
CA LYS A 394 -2.32 5.66 -15.09
C LYS A 394 -3.01 7.01 -15.06
N ILE A 395 -4.34 7.01 -14.95
CA ILE A 395 -5.17 8.21 -14.71
C ILE A 395 -5.19 8.53 -13.21
N GLY A 396 -5.43 7.53 -12.36
CA GLY A 396 -5.60 7.71 -10.93
C GLY A 396 -5.32 6.45 -10.13
N GLY A 397 -5.40 6.59 -8.83
CA GLY A 397 -5.26 5.47 -7.90
C GLY A 397 -6.17 5.64 -6.70
N ALA A 398 -6.68 4.51 -6.23
CA ALA A 398 -7.53 4.39 -5.07
C ALA A 398 -6.73 3.94 -3.83
N ALA A 399 -7.28 4.20 -2.65
CA ALA A 399 -6.88 3.55 -1.41
C ALA A 399 -8.11 3.29 -0.55
N GLN A 400 -8.10 2.21 0.21
CA GLN A 400 -9.20 1.79 1.07
C GLN A 400 -8.74 1.51 2.50
N ARG A 401 -9.67 1.67 3.44
CA ARG A 401 -9.56 1.16 4.80
C ARG A 401 -10.94 0.78 5.32
N ARG A 402 -11.04 -0.37 5.97
CA ARG A 402 -12.24 -0.81 6.68
C ARG A 402 -12.14 -0.40 8.15
N PHE A 403 -13.12 0.36 8.61
CA PHE A 403 -13.28 0.77 10.01
C PHE A 403 -14.35 -0.08 10.66
N ARG A 404 -14.03 -0.73 11.76
CA ARG A 404 -15.01 -1.43 12.58
C ARG A 404 -15.61 -0.45 13.58
N SER A 405 -16.92 -0.58 13.87
CA SER A 405 -17.52 0.21 14.92
C SER A 405 -17.13 -0.32 16.29
N GLN A 406 -16.74 0.57 17.18
CA GLN A 406 -16.56 0.26 18.61
C GLN A 406 -17.88 0.34 19.40
N LYS A 407 -18.96 0.80 18.77
CA LYS A 407 -20.28 1.02 19.37
C LYS A 407 -21.36 0.08 18.81
N GLY A 408 -20.96 -0.94 18.06
CA GLY A 408 -21.89 -1.91 17.46
C GLY A 408 -22.61 -1.39 16.21
N GLY A 409 -22.08 -0.35 15.56
CA GLY A 409 -22.57 0.17 14.28
C GLY A 409 -22.16 -0.70 13.09
N PRO A 410 -22.53 -0.28 11.86
CA PRO A 410 -22.36 -1.08 10.65
C PRO A 410 -20.91 -1.24 10.17
N GLY A 411 -19.94 -0.54 10.79
CA GLY A 411 -18.62 -0.36 10.23
C GLY A 411 -18.63 0.54 9.00
N CYS A 412 -17.45 0.91 8.50
CA CYS A 412 -17.31 1.75 7.30
C CYS A 412 -16.19 1.25 6.41
N LEU A 413 -16.44 1.20 5.10
CA LEU A 413 -15.40 1.23 4.09
C LEU A 413 -15.17 2.70 3.71
N LEU A 414 -13.96 3.19 3.97
CA LEU A 414 -13.42 4.39 3.35
C LEU A 414 -12.74 3.98 2.04
N HIS A 415 -13.20 4.55 0.93
CA HIS A 415 -12.56 4.41 -0.38
C HIS A 415 -12.33 5.80 -0.96
N HIS A 416 -11.08 6.18 -1.16
CA HIS A 416 -10.74 7.47 -1.76
C HIS A 416 -9.86 7.32 -2.98
N VAL A 417 -10.04 8.22 -3.93
CA VAL A 417 -9.37 8.22 -5.23
C VAL A 417 -8.78 9.59 -5.50
N THR A 418 -7.57 9.60 -6.06
CA THR A 418 -7.00 10.80 -6.66
C THR A 418 -6.66 10.53 -8.12
N MET A 419 -7.17 11.37 -9.02
CA MET A 419 -6.90 11.34 -10.45
C MET A 419 -6.06 12.56 -10.84
N ALA A 420 -5.11 12.37 -11.74
CA ALA A 420 -4.37 13.46 -12.35
C ALA A 420 -5.26 14.12 -13.43
N TYR A 421 -5.66 15.37 -13.22
CA TYR A 421 -6.23 16.19 -14.28
C TYR A 421 -5.11 16.75 -15.16
N ASP A 422 -4.09 17.30 -14.54
CA ASP A 422 -2.81 17.70 -15.13
C ASP A 422 -1.69 17.30 -14.17
N ILE A 423 -0.43 17.32 -14.59
CA ILE A 423 0.67 16.95 -13.70
C ILE A 423 1.97 17.63 -14.13
N ASN A 424 2.65 18.25 -13.17
CA ASN A 424 4.05 18.62 -13.34
C ASN A 424 4.94 17.41 -12.98
N ALA A 425 5.15 16.55 -13.96
CA ALA A 425 5.87 15.30 -13.75
C ALA A 425 7.37 15.51 -13.44
N GLN A 426 7.97 16.62 -13.90
CA GLN A 426 9.33 16.98 -13.51
C GLN A 426 9.40 17.28 -12.03
N LEU A 427 8.56 18.20 -11.54
CA LEU A 427 8.49 18.57 -10.13
C LEU A 427 8.16 17.37 -9.23
N MET A 428 7.24 16.49 -9.69
CA MET A 428 6.96 15.24 -8.98
C MET A 428 8.22 14.37 -8.83
N SER A 429 9.05 14.26 -9.87
CA SER A 429 10.29 13.49 -9.83
C SER A 429 11.39 14.13 -8.98
N GLU A 430 11.33 15.44 -8.78
CA GLU A 430 12.24 16.19 -7.91
C GLU A 430 11.87 16.04 -6.42
N ILE A 431 10.58 15.88 -6.10
CA ILE A 431 10.06 15.81 -4.74
C ILE A 431 9.95 14.38 -4.22
N LEU A 432 9.51 13.43 -5.07
CA LEU A 432 9.35 12.04 -4.66
C LEU A 432 10.61 11.23 -4.92
N ASN A 433 10.98 10.40 -3.94
CA ASN A 433 11.97 9.35 -4.15
C ASN A 433 11.31 8.17 -4.85
N ILE A 434 11.61 8.01 -6.14
CA ILE A 434 11.13 6.85 -6.90
C ILE A 434 12.17 5.75 -6.80
N SER A 435 11.89 4.72 -6.01
CA SER A 435 12.76 3.56 -5.87
C SER A 435 13.04 2.91 -7.24
N PRO A 436 14.32 2.51 -7.52
CA PRO A 436 14.65 1.75 -8.72
C PRO A 436 13.81 0.47 -8.86
N GLN A 437 13.47 -0.17 -7.74
CA GLN A 437 12.65 -1.38 -7.72
C GLN A 437 11.20 -1.09 -8.16
N LYS A 438 10.63 0.07 -7.81
CA LYS A 438 9.33 0.53 -8.35
C LYS A 438 9.38 0.71 -9.88
N SER A 439 10.56 0.91 -10.44
CA SER A 439 10.79 1.16 -11.85
C SER A 439 11.14 -0.09 -12.66
N ALA A 440 11.61 -1.16 -12.03
CA ALA A 440 12.16 -2.35 -12.68
C ALA A 440 11.12 -3.19 -13.44
N ASP A 441 9.86 -3.21 -13.00
CA ASP A 441 8.79 -4.02 -13.60
C ASP A 441 8.31 -3.56 -14.97
N LYS A 442 8.76 -2.41 -15.44
CA LYS A 442 8.29 -1.87 -16.72
C LYS A 442 9.47 -1.39 -17.55
N ALA A 443 9.61 -1.93 -18.74
CA ALA A 443 10.54 -1.47 -19.80
C ALA A 443 10.26 -0.01 -20.23
N VAL A 444 9.80 0.86 -19.32
CA VAL A 444 9.45 2.25 -19.59
C VAL A 444 10.53 3.16 -19.06
N LYS A 445 11.20 3.80 -19.97
CA LYS A 445 12.38 4.67 -19.77
C LYS A 445 12.15 5.94 -18.94
N SER A 446 10.96 6.25 -18.42
CA SER A 446 10.77 7.36 -17.48
C SER A 446 9.49 7.21 -16.63
N ALA A 447 9.55 7.63 -15.37
CA ALA A 447 8.39 7.81 -14.48
C ALA A 447 7.34 8.77 -15.10
N LEU A 448 7.80 9.68 -15.97
CA LEU A 448 7.02 10.63 -16.75
C LEU A 448 6.00 9.99 -17.70
N LYS A 449 6.27 8.79 -18.22
CA LYS A 449 5.35 8.07 -19.13
C LYS A 449 4.30 7.22 -18.41
N ARG A 450 4.24 7.21 -17.08
CA ARG A 450 3.32 6.35 -16.32
C ARG A 450 2.00 7.01 -15.99
N VAL A 451 1.94 8.32 -15.98
CA VAL A 451 0.72 9.07 -15.70
C VAL A 451 0.17 9.60 -17.03
N ASP A 452 -1.11 9.34 -17.29
CA ASP A 452 -1.86 9.86 -18.42
C ASP A 452 -2.97 10.79 -17.90
N PRO A 453 -2.68 12.09 -17.72
CA PRO A 453 -3.61 13.03 -17.13
C PRO A 453 -4.88 13.18 -17.97
N LEU A 454 -6.01 13.45 -17.33
CA LEU A 454 -7.30 13.63 -18.02
C LEU A 454 -7.25 14.75 -19.07
N ARG A 455 -6.50 15.81 -18.80
CA ARG A 455 -6.34 16.94 -19.73
C ARG A 455 -5.72 16.55 -21.08
N SER A 456 -4.94 15.49 -21.15
CA SER A 456 -4.40 14.97 -22.42
C SER A 456 -5.41 14.15 -23.21
N GLN A 457 -6.54 13.79 -22.61
CA GLN A 457 -7.53 12.87 -23.15
C GLN A 457 -8.90 13.54 -23.44
N THR A 458 -9.10 14.79 -22.97
CA THR A 458 -10.32 15.56 -23.18
C THR A 458 -10.06 17.05 -23.10
N ASP A 459 -10.83 17.86 -23.85
CA ASP A 459 -10.80 19.32 -23.80
C ASP A 459 -11.58 19.91 -22.61
N LEU A 460 -12.24 19.07 -21.81
CA LEU A 460 -13.01 19.51 -20.65
C LEU A 460 -12.09 20.06 -19.57
N THR A 461 -12.51 21.16 -18.96
CA THR A 461 -11.85 21.68 -17.75
C THR A 461 -12.06 20.72 -16.59
N ARG A 462 -11.16 20.79 -15.59
CA ARG A 462 -11.29 20.04 -14.33
C ARG A 462 -12.68 20.21 -13.71
N GLN A 463 -13.19 21.44 -13.71
CA GLN A 463 -14.50 21.75 -13.13
C GLN A 463 -15.64 21.06 -13.89
N GLN A 464 -15.61 21.09 -15.23
CA GLN A 464 -16.62 20.41 -16.06
C GLN A 464 -16.60 18.88 -15.84
N ILE A 465 -15.43 18.28 -15.61
CA ILE A 465 -15.34 16.85 -15.29
C ILE A 465 -15.99 16.57 -13.93
N ILE A 466 -15.72 17.40 -12.90
CA ILE A 466 -16.37 17.25 -11.58
C ILE A 466 -17.87 17.42 -11.67
N ASP A 467 -18.34 18.43 -12.40
CA ASP A 467 -19.78 18.67 -12.61
C ASP A 467 -20.44 17.50 -13.34
N TYR A 468 -19.75 16.90 -14.30
CA TYR A 468 -20.22 15.70 -14.98
C TYR A 468 -20.27 14.49 -14.03
N PHE A 469 -19.27 14.31 -13.17
CA PHE A 469 -19.26 13.23 -12.16
C PHE A 469 -20.43 13.35 -11.18
N GLU A 470 -20.74 14.56 -10.70
CA GLU A 470 -21.91 14.78 -9.86
C GLU A 470 -23.21 14.47 -10.63
N HIS A 471 -23.32 14.98 -11.87
CA HIS A 471 -24.48 14.67 -12.70
C HIS A 471 -24.65 13.16 -12.93
N PHE A 472 -23.54 12.44 -13.17
CA PHE A 472 -23.54 10.99 -13.33
C PHE A 472 -24.05 10.28 -12.07
N LEU A 473 -23.59 10.68 -10.89
CA LEU A 473 -24.06 10.12 -9.61
C LEU A 473 -25.53 10.33 -9.42
N PHE A 474 -26.04 11.55 -9.56
CA PHE A 474 -27.48 11.86 -9.40
C PHE A 474 -28.38 11.18 -10.44
N LYS A 475 -27.89 11.02 -11.67
CA LYS A 475 -28.61 10.30 -12.72
C LYS A 475 -28.65 8.80 -12.46
N SER A 476 -27.58 8.24 -11.92
CA SER A 476 -27.42 6.79 -11.72
C SER A 476 -27.98 6.28 -10.39
N LEU A 477 -28.03 7.12 -9.37
CA LEU A 477 -28.39 6.76 -7.99
C LEU A 477 -29.63 7.52 -7.54
N PRO A 478 -30.81 6.86 -7.48
CA PRO A 478 -32.07 7.54 -7.26
C PRO A 478 -32.23 8.12 -5.85
N LEU A 479 -31.42 7.66 -4.89
CA LEU A 479 -31.45 8.13 -3.50
C LEU A 479 -30.30 9.09 -3.17
N ALA A 480 -29.54 9.53 -4.17
CA ALA A 480 -28.46 10.50 -3.97
C ALA A 480 -29.03 11.92 -3.85
N ASP A 481 -28.57 12.68 -2.84
CA ASP A 481 -28.95 14.08 -2.65
C ASP A 481 -27.75 14.91 -2.17
N TYR A 482 -27.83 16.22 -2.37
CA TYR A 482 -26.79 17.13 -1.88
C TYR A 482 -26.85 17.26 -0.35
N ALA A 483 -25.67 17.35 0.25
CA ALA A 483 -25.53 17.59 1.67
C ALA A 483 -24.34 18.51 1.98
N ASP A 484 -24.35 19.08 3.19
CA ASP A 484 -23.25 19.83 3.76
C ASP A 484 -22.50 19.01 4.81
N ILE A 485 -21.24 19.35 5.06
CA ILE A 485 -20.46 18.76 6.14
C ILE A 485 -21.06 19.18 7.48
N GLN A 486 -21.57 18.24 8.24
CA GLN A 486 -22.20 18.49 9.53
C GLN A 486 -21.19 19.00 10.57
N LEU A 487 -21.67 19.80 11.54
CA LEU A 487 -20.82 20.43 12.55
C LEU A 487 -20.10 19.42 13.45
N ASN A 488 -20.73 18.29 13.77
CA ASN A 488 -20.10 17.21 14.54
C ASN A 488 -18.91 16.61 13.80
N ILE A 489 -19.01 16.38 12.49
CA ILE A 489 -17.89 15.93 11.64
C ILE A 489 -16.75 16.94 11.66
N LEU A 490 -17.07 18.24 11.46
CA LEU A 490 -16.07 19.30 11.49
C LEU A 490 -15.38 19.43 12.87
N ASN A 491 -16.10 19.22 13.96
CA ASN A 491 -15.53 19.29 15.31
C ASN A 491 -14.58 18.10 15.57
N THR A 492 -14.99 16.89 15.19
CA THR A 492 -14.14 15.70 15.26
C THR A 492 -12.91 15.87 14.38
N ALA A 493 -13.08 16.40 13.16
CA ALA A 493 -11.97 16.65 12.25
C ALA A 493 -10.96 17.66 12.81
N ARG A 494 -11.42 18.77 13.42
CA ARG A 494 -10.51 19.73 14.06
C ARG A 494 -9.72 19.11 15.18
N GLN A 495 -10.32 18.22 15.98
CA GLN A 495 -9.62 17.51 17.04
C GLN A 495 -8.58 16.55 16.45
N LEU A 496 -8.96 15.76 15.43
CA LEU A 496 -8.03 14.85 14.73
C LEU A 496 -6.90 15.60 14.02
N ASP A 497 -7.18 16.77 13.45
CA ASP A 497 -6.14 17.60 12.84
C ASP A 497 -5.09 18.02 13.87
N MET A 498 -5.51 18.54 15.02
CA MET A 498 -4.60 18.96 16.09
C MET A 498 -3.82 17.80 16.71
N ASP A 499 -4.50 16.70 17.02
CA ASP A 499 -3.91 15.61 17.79
C ASP A 499 -3.06 14.67 16.92
N LYS A 500 -3.42 14.53 15.63
CA LYS A 500 -2.86 13.54 14.73
C LYS A 500 -2.26 14.16 13.47
N TYR A 501 -3.06 14.75 12.58
CA TYR A 501 -2.63 15.03 11.22
C TYR A 501 -1.68 16.22 11.08
N SER A 502 -1.78 17.20 11.96
CA SER A 502 -0.82 18.31 12.11
C SER A 502 0.34 17.95 13.05
N ASN A 503 0.31 16.79 13.70
CA ASN A 503 1.35 16.37 14.62
C ASN A 503 2.51 15.67 13.88
N PRO A 504 3.75 16.18 13.99
CA PRO A 504 4.90 15.56 13.34
C PRO A 504 5.17 14.10 13.75
N ARG A 505 4.67 13.67 14.92
CA ARG A 505 4.80 12.28 15.37
C ARG A 505 4.02 11.30 14.47
N TRP A 506 2.83 11.71 14.02
CA TRP A 506 2.05 10.91 13.07
C TRP A 506 2.74 10.82 11.71
N LEU A 507 3.21 11.95 11.17
CA LEU A 507 3.93 11.95 9.90
C LEU A 507 5.17 11.04 9.93
N ARG A 508 5.89 11.01 11.05
CA ARG A 508 7.16 10.29 11.25
C ARG A 508 7.03 9.02 12.08
N CYS A 509 5.81 8.46 12.20
CA CYS A 509 5.60 7.24 13.00
C CYS A 509 6.32 6.03 12.39
N ILE A 510 6.58 6.06 11.09
CA ILE A 510 7.48 5.15 10.39
C ILE A 510 8.70 5.97 9.96
N PRO A 511 9.91 5.61 10.41
CA PRO A 511 11.13 6.39 10.24
C PRO A 511 11.57 6.57 8.78
#